data_2c04655123ab5cd5abafc3aa6c5c251f
#
_entry.id   2c04655123ab5cd5abafc3aa6c5c251f
#
_cell.length_a   1.000
_cell.length_b   1.000
_cell.length_c   1.000
_cell.angle_alpha   90.00
_cell.angle_beta   90.00
_cell.angle_gamma   90.00
#
_symmetry.space_group_name_H-M   'P 1'
#
loop_
_entity.id
_entity.type
_entity.pdbx_description
1 polymer ?
#
loop_
_entity_poly.entity_id
_entity_poly.type
_entity_poly.pdbx_seq_one_letter_code
_entity_poly.pdbx_strand_id
1 'polypeptide(L)'
;MLLAAVAHASAQEAAPPVQAQPADIGITCMLKDALGNPVSDVAIEARSVVPPLDRAFALTLPDGSVSFHGLAAGVYDVTVAGGIPLPPKRVNIDSSNATLVLQLPFTLPQVAGHGSNTVSVGQLTIPEKAREALRKAYESWDRKDTKQSRMWAIRALQVHPYYGPALSLLGILELDEGHPADAIIGLQQALQYNPNSPRTYLALASAYNEMHNNTDALYALSIMAKLLPDSWQLHYEVGRAYLGQARFNAALEEFSRAQQSAATKVPEEIHIGRAHALLGLRNYPAARTEFETVLRKSPNGPYAAEARQISVLLDFQLKKPAPKPDASAQGSTPPRMEQ
;
A
#
# COMPACT_ATOMS: atom_id res chain seq x y z
N MET A 1 -40.49 8.23 73.80
CA MET A 1 -40.42 7.52 72.56
C MET A 1 -39.95 8.53 71.51
N LEU A 2 -38.62 8.57 71.24
CA LEU A 2 -38.04 9.41 70.24
C LEU A 2 -37.58 8.52 69.02
N LEU A 3 -38.19 8.72 67.90
CA LEU A 3 -37.69 8.15 66.61
C LEU A 3 -36.51 8.98 66.12
N ALA A 4 -35.38 8.33 66.00
CA ALA A 4 -34.19 8.91 65.32
C ALA A 4 -34.30 8.63 63.79
N ALA A 5 -34.42 9.68 63.00
CA ALA A 5 -34.34 9.61 61.55
C ALA A 5 -32.88 9.60 61.16
N VAL A 6 -32.41 8.50 60.53
CA VAL A 6 -31.09 8.40 59.93
C VAL A 6 -31.17 8.98 58.51
N ALA A 7 -30.57 10.12 58.32
CA ALA A 7 -30.39 10.70 56.98
C ALA A 7 -29.22 9.99 56.24
N HIS A 8 -29.53 9.25 55.18
CA HIS A 8 -28.52 8.76 54.24
C HIS A 8 -28.11 9.92 53.32
N ALA A 9 -26.93 10.44 53.57
CA ALA A 9 -26.27 11.33 52.61
C ALA A 9 -25.73 10.44 51.48
N SER A 10 -26.37 10.45 50.30
CA SER A 10 -25.82 9.90 49.09
C SER A 10 -24.66 10.78 48.65
N ALA A 11 -23.45 10.26 48.79
CA ALA A 11 -22.27 10.85 48.15
C ALA A 11 -22.44 10.73 46.63
N GLN A 12 -22.69 11.87 46.01
CA GLN A 12 -22.67 11.98 44.54
C GLN A 12 -21.23 11.91 44.10
N GLU A 13 -20.86 10.76 43.57
CA GLU A 13 -19.54 10.52 42.98
C GLU A 13 -19.38 11.49 41.80
N ALA A 14 -18.48 12.43 41.96
CA ALA A 14 -18.16 13.39 40.90
C ALA A 14 -17.59 12.62 39.71
N ALA A 15 -18.25 12.72 38.56
CA ALA A 15 -17.76 12.18 37.30
C ALA A 15 -16.30 12.65 37.06
N PRO A 16 -15.40 11.76 36.60
CA PRO A 16 -14.03 12.17 36.30
C PRO A 16 -14.06 13.30 35.26
N PRO A 17 -13.12 14.25 35.32
CA PRO A 17 -13.07 15.34 34.36
C PRO A 17 -12.94 14.74 32.96
N VAL A 18 -13.86 15.14 32.08
CA VAL A 18 -13.79 14.83 30.66
C VAL A 18 -12.43 15.33 30.18
N GLN A 19 -11.52 14.41 29.91
CA GLN A 19 -10.27 14.76 29.26
C GLN A 19 -10.65 15.40 27.93
N ALA A 20 -10.31 16.69 27.78
CA ALA A 20 -10.47 17.38 26.53
C ALA A 20 -9.75 16.54 25.45
N GLN A 21 -10.49 16.02 24.49
CA GLN A 21 -9.89 15.39 23.32
C GLN A 21 -8.93 16.44 22.72
N PRO A 22 -7.71 16.05 22.35
CA PRO A 22 -6.80 16.95 21.68
C PRO A 22 -7.53 17.56 20.48
N ALA A 23 -7.47 18.88 20.36
CA ALA A 23 -8.10 19.58 19.26
C ALA A 23 -7.71 18.89 17.96
N ASP A 24 -8.70 18.55 17.14
CA ASP A 24 -8.49 17.87 15.86
C ASP A 24 -7.83 18.87 14.90
N ILE A 25 -6.51 19.00 15.05
CA ILE A 25 -5.68 19.95 14.31
C ILE A 25 -5.42 19.35 12.93
N GLY A 26 -5.64 20.12 11.88
CA GLY A 26 -5.53 19.63 10.53
C GLY A 26 -5.13 20.68 9.49
N ILE A 27 -4.86 20.18 8.29
CA ILE A 27 -4.63 21.01 7.10
C ILE A 27 -5.77 20.75 6.13
N THR A 28 -6.46 21.80 5.70
CA THR A 28 -7.40 21.74 4.59
C THR A 28 -6.78 22.40 3.37
N CYS A 29 -6.69 21.65 2.27
CA CYS A 29 -6.16 22.14 1.01
C CYS A 29 -7.27 22.18 -0.03
N MET A 30 -7.20 23.15 -0.94
CA MET A 30 -8.00 23.20 -2.14
C MET A 30 -7.08 23.20 -3.35
N LEU A 31 -7.22 22.21 -4.21
CA LEU A 31 -6.48 22.10 -5.46
C LEU A 31 -7.31 22.69 -6.60
N LYS A 32 -6.72 23.61 -7.34
CA LYS A 32 -7.32 24.25 -8.51
C LYS A 32 -6.41 24.14 -9.72
N ASP A 33 -6.99 24.11 -10.91
CA ASP A 33 -6.26 24.21 -12.17
C ASP A 33 -5.88 25.66 -12.51
N ALA A 34 -5.22 25.87 -13.65
CA ALA A 34 -4.81 27.20 -14.11
C ALA A 34 -5.99 28.17 -14.34
N LEU A 35 -7.20 27.66 -14.59
CA LEU A 35 -8.42 28.43 -14.77
C LEU A 35 -9.20 28.65 -13.47
N GLY A 36 -8.73 28.06 -12.35
CA GLY A 36 -9.38 28.16 -11.05
C GLY A 36 -10.45 27.10 -10.80
N ASN A 37 -10.62 26.11 -11.70
CA ASN A 37 -11.56 25.02 -11.51
C ASN A 37 -11.01 24.03 -10.45
N PRO A 38 -11.89 23.43 -9.63
CA PRO A 38 -11.49 22.42 -8.68
C PRO A 38 -10.97 21.15 -9.39
N VAL A 39 -9.95 20.52 -8.80
CA VAL A 39 -9.32 19.31 -9.34
C VAL A 39 -9.51 18.17 -8.36
N SER A 40 -10.24 17.13 -8.78
CA SER A 40 -10.51 15.91 -8.00
C SER A 40 -9.50 14.79 -8.27
N ASP A 41 -9.49 13.81 -7.36
CA ASP A 41 -8.75 12.55 -7.50
C ASP A 41 -7.22 12.72 -7.63
N VAL A 42 -6.69 13.82 -7.15
CA VAL A 42 -5.27 14.11 -7.11
C VAL A 42 -4.73 13.90 -5.70
N ALA A 43 -3.67 13.13 -5.56
CA ALA A 43 -3.03 12.90 -4.27
C ALA A 43 -2.27 14.14 -3.81
N ILE A 44 -2.53 14.56 -2.59
CA ILE A 44 -1.79 15.60 -1.88
C ILE A 44 -0.97 14.94 -0.77
N GLU A 45 0.27 15.33 -0.64
CA GLU A 45 1.16 14.92 0.45
C GLU A 45 1.36 16.09 1.42
N ALA A 46 1.18 15.86 2.71
CA ALA A 46 1.61 16.72 3.79
C ALA A 46 2.76 16.03 4.54
N ARG A 47 3.95 16.62 4.50
CA ARG A 47 5.18 16.08 5.08
C ARG A 47 5.68 16.98 6.19
N SER A 48 5.87 16.45 7.39
CA SER A 48 6.54 17.17 8.48
C SER A 48 7.98 17.51 8.11
N VAL A 49 8.38 18.76 8.37
CA VAL A 49 9.74 19.27 8.13
C VAL A 49 10.63 19.08 9.37
N VAL A 50 10.00 18.85 10.53
CA VAL A 50 10.68 18.69 11.83
C VAL A 50 10.40 17.28 12.36
N PRO A 51 11.38 16.58 12.99
CA PRO A 51 11.13 15.28 13.61
C PRO A 51 10.01 15.31 14.67
N PRO A 52 9.15 14.25 14.73
CA PRO A 52 9.14 13.10 13.87
C PRO A 52 8.72 13.45 12.43
N LEU A 53 9.38 12.84 11.43
CA LEU A 53 9.13 13.11 10.01
C LEU A 53 7.87 12.37 9.54
N ASP A 54 6.72 12.82 9.98
CA ASP A 54 5.42 12.25 9.61
C ASP A 54 5.03 12.66 8.18
N ARG A 55 4.33 11.75 7.52
CA ARG A 55 3.75 11.96 6.20
C ARG A 55 2.28 11.56 6.21
N ALA A 56 1.46 12.41 5.65
CA ALA A 56 0.06 12.13 5.41
C ALA A 56 -0.26 12.32 3.94
N PHE A 57 -1.12 11.46 3.41
CA PHE A 57 -1.59 11.52 2.03
C PHE A 57 -3.11 11.49 2.01
N ALA A 58 -3.71 12.26 1.12
CA ALA A 58 -5.14 12.20 0.88
C ALA A 58 -5.44 12.61 -0.57
N LEU A 59 -6.57 12.12 -1.11
CA LEU A 59 -7.03 12.47 -2.45
C LEU A 59 -7.98 13.67 -2.37
N THR A 60 -7.89 14.57 -3.35
CA THR A 60 -8.84 15.66 -3.48
C THR A 60 -10.23 15.12 -3.83
N LEU A 61 -11.25 15.69 -3.17
CA LEU A 61 -12.65 15.42 -3.42
C LEU A 61 -13.12 16.08 -4.74
N PRO A 62 -14.34 15.80 -5.22
CA PRO A 62 -14.88 16.40 -6.46
C PRO A 62 -14.90 17.94 -6.46
N ASP A 63 -14.95 18.57 -5.30
CA ASP A 63 -14.86 20.02 -5.13
C ASP A 63 -13.41 20.54 -5.07
N GLY A 64 -12.42 19.65 -5.27
CA GLY A 64 -10.99 19.96 -5.18
C GLY A 64 -10.46 20.07 -3.76
N SER A 65 -11.28 19.86 -2.73
CA SER A 65 -10.85 19.92 -1.34
C SER A 65 -10.19 18.62 -0.88
N VAL A 66 -9.27 18.73 0.08
CA VAL A 66 -8.69 17.62 0.82
C VAL A 66 -8.37 18.06 2.23
N SER A 67 -8.62 17.22 3.22
CA SER A 67 -8.35 17.50 4.62
C SER A 67 -7.49 16.40 5.25
N PHE A 68 -6.50 16.85 6.01
CA PHE A 68 -5.65 16.01 6.85
C PHE A 68 -6.03 16.29 8.30
N HIS A 69 -6.36 15.24 9.04
CA HIS A 69 -6.80 15.31 10.44
C HIS A 69 -5.79 14.59 11.34
N GLY A 70 -5.74 15.00 12.61
CA GLY A 70 -4.89 14.34 13.60
C GLY A 70 -3.39 14.55 13.38
N LEU A 71 -2.98 15.60 12.69
CA LEU A 71 -1.59 15.95 12.52
C LEU A 71 -1.02 16.54 13.83
N ALA A 72 0.24 16.24 14.13
CA ALA A 72 0.94 16.90 15.23
C ALA A 72 1.17 18.40 14.92
N ALA A 73 1.17 19.24 15.95
CA ALA A 73 1.60 20.65 15.78
C ALA A 73 3.03 20.70 15.21
N GLY A 74 3.26 21.52 14.20
CA GLY A 74 4.55 21.59 13.53
C GLY A 74 4.50 22.24 12.16
N VAL A 75 5.62 22.19 11.46
CA VAL A 75 5.77 22.72 10.11
C VAL A 75 5.67 21.61 9.10
N TYR A 76 4.81 21.77 8.12
CA TYR A 76 4.56 20.82 7.05
C TYR A 76 4.82 21.45 5.68
N ASP A 77 5.46 20.69 4.81
CA ASP A 77 5.53 20.96 3.39
C ASP A 77 4.39 20.21 2.70
N VAL A 78 3.48 20.93 2.07
CA VAL A 78 2.32 20.37 1.36
C VAL A 78 2.59 20.46 -0.14
N THR A 79 2.53 19.31 -0.80
CA THR A 79 2.79 19.16 -2.24
C THR A 79 1.70 18.34 -2.91
N VAL A 80 1.61 18.45 -4.22
CA VAL A 80 0.89 17.49 -5.04
C VAL A 80 1.78 16.27 -5.19
N ALA A 81 1.32 15.10 -4.69
CA ALA A 81 2.03 13.86 -4.85
C ALA A 81 1.98 13.40 -6.33
N GLY A 82 3.01 12.68 -6.76
CA GLY A 82 3.06 12.21 -8.15
C GLY A 82 3.89 13.12 -9.07
N GLY A 83 4.77 13.98 -8.48
CA GLY A 83 5.82 14.71 -9.23
C GLY A 83 5.31 15.79 -10.17
N ILE A 84 4.10 16.29 -9.97
CA ILE A 84 3.73 17.58 -10.55
C ILE A 84 4.71 18.61 -9.98
N PRO A 85 5.47 19.35 -10.80
CA PRO A 85 6.50 20.27 -10.33
C PRO A 85 5.87 21.52 -9.73
N LEU A 86 5.17 21.35 -8.62
CA LEU A 86 4.76 22.45 -7.79
C LEU A 86 5.75 22.58 -6.63
N PRO A 87 6.26 23.79 -6.38
CA PRO A 87 7.05 24.00 -5.18
C PRO A 87 6.21 23.68 -3.93
N PRO A 88 6.79 23.00 -2.93
CA PRO A 88 6.09 22.73 -1.68
C PRO A 88 5.57 24.02 -1.07
N LYS A 89 4.30 24.04 -0.64
CA LYS A 89 3.79 25.10 0.19
C LYS A 89 4.01 24.76 1.65
N ARG A 90 4.79 25.58 2.33
CA ARG A 90 5.07 25.42 3.75
C ARG A 90 3.94 25.99 4.59
N VAL A 91 3.47 25.20 5.56
CA VAL A 91 2.38 25.55 6.48
C VAL A 91 2.85 25.25 7.89
N ASN A 92 2.60 26.18 8.81
CA ASN A 92 2.79 25.96 10.23
C ASN A 92 1.43 25.67 10.87
N ILE A 93 1.34 24.55 11.58
CA ILE A 93 0.16 24.16 12.35
C ILE A 93 0.53 24.33 13.82
N ASP A 94 -0.09 25.26 14.48
CA ASP A 94 0.05 25.48 15.92
C ASP A 94 -1.16 24.90 16.68
N SER A 95 -2.14 25.73 16.98
CA SER A 95 -3.37 25.35 17.69
C SER A 95 -4.63 25.52 16.83
N SER A 96 -4.48 25.84 15.55
CA SER A 96 -5.59 26.09 14.63
C SER A 96 -5.43 25.33 13.32
N ASN A 97 -6.55 25.04 12.67
CA ASN A 97 -6.55 24.44 11.35
C ASN A 97 -5.97 25.41 10.31
N ALA A 98 -5.07 24.89 9.47
CA ALA A 98 -4.50 25.65 8.38
C ALA A 98 -5.28 25.37 7.08
N THR A 99 -5.56 26.45 6.33
CA THR A 99 -6.19 26.34 5.00
C THR A 99 -5.25 26.90 3.95
N LEU A 100 -5.06 26.16 2.85
CA LEU A 100 -4.25 26.62 1.74
C LEU A 100 -4.87 26.25 0.38
N VAL A 101 -4.53 27.05 -0.62
CA VAL A 101 -4.89 26.78 -2.01
C VAL A 101 -3.63 26.42 -2.78
N LEU A 102 -3.66 25.25 -3.41
CA LEU A 102 -2.66 24.81 -4.37
C LEU A 102 -3.23 25.07 -5.78
N GLN A 103 -2.44 25.70 -6.63
CA GLN A 103 -2.86 25.98 -8.00
C GLN A 103 -1.90 25.33 -8.96
N LEU A 104 -2.45 24.49 -9.85
CA LEU A 104 -1.69 23.87 -10.92
C LEU A 104 -1.36 24.93 -11.99
N PRO A 105 -0.16 24.89 -12.59
CA PRO A 105 0.22 25.81 -13.66
C PRO A 105 -0.42 25.46 -15.02
N PHE A 106 -1.25 24.43 -15.06
CA PHE A 106 -1.93 23.93 -16.27
C PHE A 106 -3.36 23.49 -15.94
N THR A 107 -4.19 23.40 -16.96
CA THR A 107 -5.54 22.84 -16.86
C THR A 107 -5.48 21.35 -16.98
N LEU A 108 -6.09 20.61 -16.05
CA LEU A 108 -6.34 19.19 -16.22
C LEU A 108 -7.60 19.03 -17.08
N PRO A 109 -7.58 18.12 -18.09
CA PRO A 109 -8.82 17.80 -18.81
C PRO A 109 -9.81 17.21 -17.78
N GLN A 110 -10.98 17.84 -17.65
CA GLN A 110 -12.04 17.32 -16.79
C GLN A 110 -12.48 15.97 -17.34
N VAL A 111 -12.23 14.92 -16.57
CA VAL A 111 -12.78 13.60 -16.86
C VAL A 111 -14.26 13.66 -16.48
N ALA A 112 -15.12 13.89 -17.46
CA ALA A 112 -16.56 13.75 -17.28
C ALA A 112 -16.88 12.33 -16.80
N GLY A 113 -17.75 12.27 -15.81
CA GLY A 113 -18.14 11.12 -14.98
C GLY A 113 -18.29 9.76 -15.64
N HIS A 114 -18.22 8.80 -14.79
CA HIS A 114 -18.39 7.36 -14.91
C HIS A 114 -19.34 6.92 -16.03
N GLY A 115 -18.81 6.14 -16.94
CA GLY A 115 -19.59 5.32 -17.87
C GLY A 115 -19.38 5.67 -19.34
N SER A 116 -18.81 4.71 -20.03
CA SER A 116 -18.67 4.56 -21.46
C SER A 116 -17.28 4.87 -22.03
N ASN A 117 -16.90 4.09 -23.01
CA ASN A 117 -15.77 4.09 -23.93
C ASN A 117 -15.30 5.47 -24.47
N THR A 118 -15.13 6.45 -23.62
CA THR A 118 -14.58 7.75 -24.00
C THR A 118 -13.05 7.68 -23.91
N VAL A 119 -12.43 7.58 -25.06
CA VAL A 119 -10.99 7.80 -25.23
C VAL A 119 -10.71 9.23 -24.79
N SER A 120 -9.85 9.44 -23.79
CA SER A 120 -9.49 10.80 -23.34
C SER A 120 -8.88 11.57 -24.50
N VAL A 121 -9.15 12.89 -24.59
CA VAL A 121 -8.56 13.77 -25.64
C VAL A 121 -7.04 13.65 -25.65
N GLY A 122 -6.41 13.43 -24.49
CA GLY A 122 -4.98 13.17 -24.38
C GLY A 122 -4.53 11.87 -25.06
N GLN A 123 -5.41 10.84 -25.13
CA GLN A 123 -5.13 9.61 -25.89
C GLN A 123 -5.28 9.81 -27.39
N LEU A 124 -6.14 10.72 -27.85
CA LEU A 124 -6.29 11.06 -29.26
C LEU A 124 -5.10 11.85 -29.82
N THR A 125 -4.34 12.52 -28.96
CA THR A 125 -3.14 13.30 -29.37
C THR A 125 -1.88 12.48 -29.42
N ILE A 126 -1.88 11.21 -28.99
CA ILE A 126 -0.70 10.35 -29.02
C ILE A 126 -0.39 9.96 -30.48
N PRO A 127 0.79 10.30 -31.00
CA PRO A 127 1.16 9.96 -32.38
C PRO A 127 1.12 8.44 -32.61
N GLU A 128 0.63 8.02 -33.77
CA GLU A 128 0.56 6.60 -34.14
C GLU A 128 1.90 5.89 -34.02
N LYS A 129 2.99 6.57 -34.41
CA LYS A 129 4.36 6.05 -34.27
C LYS A 129 4.74 5.74 -32.83
N ALA A 130 4.25 6.53 -31.85
CA ALA A 130 4.49 6.27 -30.42
C ALA A 130 3.69 5.06 -29.95
N ARG A 131 2.42 4.94 -30.36
CA ARG A 131 1.56 3.78 -30.04
C ARG A 131 2.14 2.48 -30.62
N GLU A 132 2.57 2.51 -31.87
CA GLU A 132 3.18 1.34 -32.52
C GLU A 132 4.49 0.93 -31.82
N ALA A 133 5.35 1.89 -31.47
CA ALA A 133 6.57 1.61 -30.75
C ALA A 133 6.28 0.97 -29.37
N LEU A 134 5.29 1.49 -28.63
CA LEU A 134 4.89 0.91 -27.34
C LEU A 134 4.33 -0.51 -27.52
N ARG A 135 3.52 -0.76 -28.55
CA ARG A 135 3.02 -2.12 -28.84
C ARG A 135 4.17 -3.10 -29.05
N LYS A 136 5.19 -2.71 -29.84
CA LYS A 136 6.40 -3.53 -30.07
C LYS A 136 7.20 -3.73 -28.78
N ALA A 137 7.21 -2.72 -27.88
CA ALA A 137 7.83 -2.84 -26.58
C ALA A 137 7.15 -3.92 -25.73
N TYR A 138 5.81 -3.92 -25.64
CA TYR A 138 5.08 -4.96 -24.92
C TYR A 138 5.24 -6.34 -25.56
N GLU A 139 5.18 -6.47 -26.87
CA GLU A 139 5.42 -7.74 -27.58
C GLU A 139 6.83 -8.30 -27.31
N SER A 140 7.82 -7.43 -27.16
CA SER A 140 9.18 -7.86 -26.81
C SER A 140 9.27 -8.27 -25.35
N TRP A 141 8.58 -7.55 -24.45
CA TRP A 141 8.50 -7.90 -23.03
C TRP A 141 7.81 -9.26 -22.79
N ASP A 142 6.70 -9.54 -23.51
CA ASP A 142 6.02 -10.83 -23.47
C ASP A 142 6.92 -12.00 -23.93
N ARG A 143 7.84 -11.72 -24.85
CA ARG A 143 8.87 -12.68 -25.30
C ARG A 143 10.08 -12.75 -24.36
N LYS A 144 10.06 -12.00 -23.24
CA LYS A 144 11.17 -11.86 -22.29
C LYS A 144 12.44 -11.27 -22.90
N ASP A 145 12.33 -10.53 -24.00
CA ASP A 145 13.41 -9.75 -24.57
C ASP A 145 13.42 -8.34 -23.99
N THR A 146 13.96 -8.21 -22.78
CA THR A 146 13.99 -6.95 -22.02
C THR A 146 14.76 -5.86 -22.76
N LYS A 147 15.81 -6.23 -23.49
CA LYS A 147 16.63 -5.28 -24.28
C LYS A 147 15.82 -4.65 -25.41
N GLN A 148 15.11 -5.45 -26.18
CA GLN A 148 14.25 -4.98 -27.26
C GLN A 148 13.06 -4.20 -26.73
N SER A 149 12.46 -4.67 -25.63
CA SER A 149 11.38 -3.96 -24.96
C SER A 149 11.79 -2.55 -24.53
N ARG A 150 12.94 -2.42 -23.87
CA ARG A 150 13.52 -1.13 -23.47
C ARG A 150 13.77 -0.22 -24.65
N MET A 151 14.39 -0.74 -25.72
CA MET A 151 14.66 0.02 -26.93
C MET A 151 13.37 0.60 -27.55
N TRP A 152 12.33 -0.21 -27.66
CA TRP A 152 11.06 0.23 -28.24
C TRP A 152 10.30 1.20 -27.30
N ALA A 153 10.36 1.02 -25.98
CA ALA A 153 9.79 1.96 -25.03
C ALA A 153 10.47 3.33 -25.11
N ILE A 154 11.81 3.36 -25.20
CA ILE A 154 12.58 4.60 -25.43
C ILE A 154 12.18 5.22 -26.77
N ARG A 155 11.98 4.41 -27.83
CA ARG A 155 11.55 4.92 -29.13
C ARG A 155 10.17 5.57 -29.07
N ALA A 156 9.25 5.02 -28.26
CA ALA A 156 7.94 5.63 -28.01
C ALA A 156 8.09 7.01 -27.35
N LEU A 157 9.00 7.13 -26.36
CA LEU A 157 9.28 8.41 -25.67
C LEU A 157 10.01 9.42 -26.55
N GLN A 158 10.83 9.00 -27.50
CA GLN A 158 11.44 9.92 -28.48
C GLN A 158 10.38 10.59 -29.36
N VAL A 159 9.28 9.89 -29.65
CA VAL A 159 8.14 10.44 -30.41
C VAL A 159 7.20 11.23 -29.51
N HIS A 160 6.96 10.77 -28.30
CA HIS A 160 6.07 11.41 -27.33
C HIS A 160 6.68 11.33 -25.92
N PRO A 161 7.43 12.36 -25.47
CA PRO A 161 8.20 12.33 -24.22
C PRO A 161 7.38 12.07 -22.94
N TYR A 162 6.11 12.42 -22.97
CA TYR A 162 5.18 12.31 -21.84
C TYR A 162 4.24 11.11 -21.93
N TYR A 163 4.66 10.06 -22.64
CA TYR A 163 3.84 8.88 -22.83
C TYR A 163 3.88 7.99 -21.58
N GLY A 164 2.93 8.22 -20.68
CA GLY A 164 2.84 7.53 -19.37
C GLY A 164 2.97 6.00 -19.46
N PRO A 165 2.26 5.30 -20.37
CA PRO A 165 2.42 3.84 -20.53
C PRO A 165 3.83 3.39 -20.91
N ALA A 166 4.59 4.19 -21.69
CA ALA A 166 5.97 3.86 -22.04
C ALA A 166 6.92 4.08 -20.85
N LEU A 167 6.72 5.17 -20.09
CA LEU A 167 7.43 5.41 -18.82
C LEU A 167 7.14 4.29 -17.80
N SER A 168 5.88 3.87 -17.69
CA SER A 168 5.49 2.77 -16.83
C SER A 168 6.20 1.47 -17.20
N LEU A 169 6.27 1.15 -18.50
CA LEU A 169 6.97 -0.06 -18.95
C LEU A 169 8.46 0.00 -18.63
N LEU A 170 9.12 1.16 -18.79
CA LEU A 170 10.52 1.31 -18.40
C LEU A 170 10.71 1.09 -16.90
N GLY A 171 9.84 1.66 -16.06
CA GLY A 171 9.90 1.42 -14.62
C GLY A 171 9.68 -0.06 -14.25
N ILE A 172 8.80 -0.77 -14.95
CA ILE A 172 8.60 -2.22 -14.77
C ILE A 172 9.86 -2.98 -15.18
N LEU A 173 10.52 -2.61 -16.29
CA LEU A 173 11.77 -3.25 -16.70
C LEU A 173 12.92 -3.02 -15.70
N GLU A 174 13.00 -1.82 -15.08
CA GLU A 174 13.94 -1.59 -13.96
C GLU A 174 13.67 -2.53 -12.78
N LEU A 175 12.39 -2.74 -12.46
CA LEU A 175 12.00 -3.65 -11.38
C LEU A 175 12.37 -5.11 -11.72
N ASP A 176 12.08 -5.56 -12.95
CA ASP A 176 12.42 -6.91 -13.43
C ASP A 176 13.95 -7.16 -13.43
N GLU A 177 14.74 -6.11 -13.58
CA GLU A 177 16.22 -6.14 -13.55
C GLU A 177 16.78 -5.99 -12.11
N GLY A 178 15.93 -5.84 -11.10
CA GLY A 178 16.32 -5.73 -9.68
C GLY A 178 16.78 -4.33 -9.27
N HIS A 179 16.30 -3.30 -9.94
CA HIS A 179 16.58 -1.89 -9.65
C HIS A 179 15.32 -1.18 -9.08
N PRO A 180 14.78 -1.56 -7.90
CA PRO A 180 13.52 -1.04 -7.41
C PRO A 180 13.55 0.48 -7.13
N ALA A 181 14.70 1.05 -6.78
CA ALA A 181 14.84 2.48 -6.56
C ALA A 181 14.63 3.29 -7.85
N ASP A 182 15.22 2.85 -8.95
CA ASP A 182 15.07 3.49 -10.27
C ASP A 182 13.67 3.25 -10.82
N ALA A 183 13.09 2.05 -10.58
CA ALA A 183 11.72 1.74 -10.91
C ALA A 183 10.74 2.72 -10.26
N ILE A 184 10.89 3.02 -8.96
CA ILE A 184 10.04 3.97 -8.24
C ILE A 184 10.03 5.33 -8.92
N ILE A 185 11.21 5.86 -9.30
CA ILE A 185 11.33 7.16 -9.97
C ILE A 185 10.55 7.15 -11.30
N GLY A 186 10.79 6.15 -12.14
CA GLY A 186 10.14 6.02 -13.45
C GLY A 186 8.63 5.81 -13.34
N LEU A 187 8.18 4.99 -12.40
CA LEU A 187 6.76 4.70 -12.18
C LEU A 187 6.01 5.91 -11.62
N GLN A 188 6.62 6.66 -10.70
CA GLN A 188 6.05 7.92 -10.21
C GLN A 188 5.91 8.93 -11.35
N GLN A 189 6.93 9.05 -12.21
CA GLN A 189 6.85 9.90 -13.40
C GLN A 189 5.74 9.43 -14.36
N ALA A 190 5.58 8.13 -14.55
CA ALA A 190 4.51 7.58 -15.39
C ALA A 190 3.11 7.96 -14.87
N LEU A 191 2.91 7.95 -13.55
CA LEU A 191 1.64 8.31 -12.90
C LEU A 191 1.28 9.79 -13.04
N GLN A 192 2.26 10.68 -13.24
CA GLN A 192 1.99 12.09 -13.55
C GLN A 192 1.22 12.26 -14.86
N TYR A 193 1.52 11.41 -15.86
CA TYR A 193 0.92 11.47 -17.18
C TYR A 193 -0.21 10.47 -17.39
N ASN A 194 -0.30 9.46 -16.52
CA ASN A 194 -1.37 8.46 -16.53
C ASN A 194 -1.74 8.06 -15.11
N PRO A 195 -2.46 8.91 -14.36
CA PRO A 195 -2.78 8.68 -12.95
C PRO A 195 -3.75 7.52 -12.70
N ASN A 196 -4.51 7.10 -13.72
CA ASN A 196 -5.50 6.02 -13.62
C ASN A 196 -4.97 4.68 -14.16
N SER A 197 -3.70 4.36 -13.90
CA SER A 197 -3.09 3.10 -14.34
C SER A 197 -2.94 2.10 -13.18
N PRO A 198 -3.85 1.11 -13.04
CA PRO A 198 -3.72 0.08 -12.00
C PRO A 198 -2.39 -0.67 -12.08
N ARG A 199 -1.92 -0.93 -13.31
CA ARG A 199 -0.65 -1.63 -13.55
C ARG A 199 0.55 -0.85 -13.02
N THR A 200 0.54 0.48 -13.18
CA THR A 200 1.63 1.33 -12.68
C THR A 200 1.64 1.38 -11.15
N TYR A 201 0.48 1.48 -10.51
CA TYR A 201 0.37 1.41 -9.05
C TYR A 201 0.79 0.04 -8.51
N LEU A 202 0.44 -1.04 -9.20
CA LEU A 202 0.89 -2.38 -8.82
C LEU A 202 2.41 -2.49 -8.85
N ALA A 203 3.04 -2.07 -9.95
CA ALA A 203 4.49 -2.09 -10.09
C ALA A 203 5.19 -1.20 -9.05
N LEU A 204 4.62 -0.01 -8.79
CA LEU A 204 5.12 0.90 -7.76
C LEU A 204 5.05 0.28 -6.37
N ALA A 205 3.95 -0.37 -6.04
CA ALA A 205 3.79 -1.07 -4.77
C ALA A 205 4.77 -2.26 -4.64
N SER A 206 4.97 -3.02 -5.72
CA SER A 206 5.95 -4.10 -5.74
C SER A 206 7.37 -3.56 -5.50
N ALA A 207 7.75 -2.46 -6.15
CA ALA A 207 9.04 -1.80 -5.94
C ALA A 207 9.21 -1.31 -4.49
N TYR A 208 8.17 -0.73 -3.89
CA TYR A 208 8.20 -0.33 -2.48
C TYR A 208 8.32 -1.54 -1.54
N ASN A 209 7.61 -2.65 -1.81
CA ASN A 209 7.73 -3.87 -1.04
C ASN A 209 9.16 -4.46 -1.09
N GLU A 210 9.82 -4.42 -2.25
CA GLU A 210 11.22 -4.85 -2.39
C GLU A 210 12.18 -3.96 -1.61
N MET A 211 11.89 -2.68 -1.51
CA MET A 211 12.63 -1.72 -0.68
C MET A 211 12.25 -1.77 0.81
N HIS A 212 11.39 -2.73 1.22
CA HIS A 212 10.83 -2.82 2.59
C HIS A 212 10.06 -1.56 3.04
N ASN A 213 9.68 -0.71 2.10
CA ASN A 213 8.84 0.45 2.37
C ASN A 213 7.35 0.08 2.28
N ASN A 214 6.94 -0.78 3.21
CA ASN A 214 5.60 -1.38 3.19
C ASN A 214 4.47 -0.35 3.36
N THR A 215 4.75 0.81 3.95
CA THR A 215 3.76 1.88 4.13
C THR A 215 3.40 2.53 2.80
N ASP A 216 4.40 2.91 2.00
CA ASP A 216 4.17 3.51 0.68
C ASP A 216 3.61 2.47 -0.30
N ALA A 217 3.99 1.18 -0.15
CA ALA A 217 3.36 0.08 -0.89
C ALA A 217 1.85 0.01 -0.63
N LEU A 218 1.43 0.00 0.64
CA LEU A 218 0.00 -0.02 1.01
C LEU A 218 -0.74 1.22 0.51
N TYR A 219 -0.08 2.37 0.51
CA TYR A 219 -0.68 3.59 -0.05
C TYR A 219 -0.95 3.45 -1.55
N ALA A 220 0.05 3.04 -2.34
CA ALA A 220 -0.11 2.81 -3.79
C ALA A 220 -1.23 1.77 -4.08
N LEU A 221 -1.28 0.70 -3.28
CA LEU A 221 -2.30 -0.34 -3.39
C LEU A 221 -3.70 0.15 -3.01
N SER A 222 -3.81 1.10 -2.07
CA SER A 222 -5.11 1.71 -1.74
C SER A 222 -5.72 2.49 -2.91
N ILE A 223 -4.89 3.10 -3.73
CA ILE A 223 -5.32 3.77 -4.96
C ILE A 223 -5.68 2.72 -6.03
N MET A 224 -4.83 1.71 -6.20
CA MET A 224 -5.11 0.61 -7.13
C MET A 224 -6.44 -0.08 -6.82
N ALA A 225 -6.75 -0.29 -5.54
CA ALA A 225 -7.99 -0.94 -5.10
C ALA A 225 -9.25 -0.21 -5.56
N LYS A 226 -9.21 1.11 -5.72
CA LYS A 226 -10.33 1.89 -6.25
C LYS A 226 -10.48 1.71 -7.77
N LEU A 227 -9.39 1.45 -8.48
CA LEU A 227 -9.36 1.27 -9.92
C LEU A 227 -9.65 -0.18 -10.34
N LEU A 228 -9.17 -1.15 -9.56
CA LEU A 228 -9.29 -2.57 -9.85
C LEU A 228 -9.35 -3.38 -8.54
N PRO A 229 -10.52 -3.43 -7.86
CA PRO A 229 -10.64 -3.98 -6.51
C PRO A 229 -10.44 -5.51 -6.42
N ASP A 230 -10.84 -6.26 -7.44
CA ASP A 230 -10.87 -7.74 -7.39
C ASP A 230 -9.64 -8.40 -8.03
N SER A 231 -8.53 -7.69 -8.14
CA SER A 231 -7.30 -8.24 -8.72
C SER A 231 -6.55 -9.10 -7.70
N TRP A 232 -6.20 -10.34 -8.07
CA TRP A 232 -5.37 -11.19 -7.23
C TRP A 232 -4.01 -10.56 -6.95
N GLN A 233 -3.45 -9.82 -7.91
CA GLN A 233 -2.17 -9.12 -7.76
C GLN A 233 -2.25 -8.04 -6.68
N LEU A 234 -3.38 -7.31 -6.59
CA LEU A 234 -3.63 -6.35 -5.53
C LEU A 234 -3.52 -7.02 -4.16
N HIS A 235 -4.32 -8.06 -3.93
CA HIS A 235 -4.32 -8.79 -2.66
C HIS A 235 -2.97 -9.44 -2.34
N TYR A 236 -2.28 -9.94 -3.37
CA TYR A 236 -0.94 -10.50 -3.20
C TYR A 236 0.06 -9.45 -2.70
N GLU A 237 0.12 -8.28 -3.33
CA GLU A 237 1.04 -7.21 -2.91
C GLU A 237 0.67 -6.60 -1.54
N VAL A 238 -0.63 -6.49 -1.21
CA VAL A 238 -1.07 -6.11 0.15
C VAL A 238 -0.60 -7.15 1.17
N GLY A 239 -0.73 -8.44 0.85
CA GLY A 239 -0.23 -9.54 1.67
C GLY A 239 1.28 -9.45 1.90
N ARG A 240 2.07 -9.13 0.86
CA ARG A 240 3.52 -8.90 0.96
C ARG A 240 3.86 -7.75 1.90
N ALA A 241 3.14 -6.63 1.78
CA ALA A 241 3.34 -5.48 2.64
C ALA A 241 3.04 -5.79 4.12
N TYR A 242 1.95 -6.52 4.40
CA TYR A 242 1.65 -6.96 5.77
C TYR A 242 2.66 -7.99 6.29
N LEU A 243 3.16 -8.87 5.43
CA LEU A 243 4.22 -9.81 5.80
C LEU A 243 5.50 -9.06 6.21
N GLY A 244 5.89 -8.04 5.44
CA GLY A 244 7.02 -7.18 5.77
C GLY A 244 6.86 -6.39 7.07
N GLN A 245 5.61 -6.10 7.48
CA GLN A 245 5.27 -5.49 8.77
C GLN A 245 5.12 -6.53 9.90
N ALA A 246 5.40 -7.81 9.66
CA ALA A 246 5.18 -8.94 10.58
C ALA A 246 3.69 -9.09 11.04
N ARG A 247 2.74 -8.55 10.27
CA ARG A 247 1.30 -8.67 10.50
C ARG A 247 0.77 -9.95 9.86
N PHE A 248 1.24 -11.10 10.36
CA PHE A 248 1.07 -12.40 9.70
C PHE A 248 -0.37 -12.84 9.48
N ASN A 249 -1.29 -12.54 10.42
CA ASN A 249 -2.71 -12.85 10.25
C ASN A 249 -3.32 -12.04 9.08
N ALA A 250 -3.05 -10.74 9.02
CA ALA A 250 -3.52 -9.89 7.94
C ALA A 250 -2.92 -10.31 6.59
N ALA A 251 -1.63 -10.65 6.56
CA ALA A 251 -0.97 -11.18 5.37
C ALA A 251 -1.63 -12.46 4.87
N LEU A 252 -1.91 -13.42 5.78
CA LEU A 252 -2.56 -14.69 5.44
C LEU A 252 -3.98 -14.49 4.88
N GLU A 253 -4.73 -13.53 5.44
CA GLU A 253 -6.06 -13.17 4.94
C GLU A 253 -5.97 -12.63 3.51
N GLU A 254 -5.07 -11.68 3.24
CA GLU A 254 -4.92 -11.09 1.92
C GLU A 254 -4.40 -12.09 0.88
N PHE A 255 -3.44 -12.94 1.22
CA PHE A 255 -3.04 -14.03 0.32
C PHE A 255 -4.18 -15.02 0.07
N SER A 256 -5.09 -15.22 1.02
CA SER A 256 -6.27 -16.07 0.82
C SER A 256 -7.28 -15.40 -0.13
N ARG A 257 -7.45 -14.09 -0.05
CA ARG A 257 -8.23 -13.31 -1.03
C ARG A 257 -7.58 -13.37 -2.42
N ALA A 258 -6.25 -13.23 -2.49
CA ALA A 258 -5.52 -13.39 -3.75
C ALA A 258 -5.76 -14.77 -4.38
N GLN A 259 -5.76 -15.83 -3.57
CA GLN A 259 -6.04 -17.18 -4.04
C GLN A 259 -7.46 -17.32 -4.58
N GLN A 260 -8.45 -16.71 -3.94
CA GLN A 260 -9.84 -16.72 -4.38
C GLN A 260 -10.01 -15.95 -5.70
N SER A 261 -9.40 -14.77 -5.81
CA SER A 261 -9.47 -13.93 -7.00
C SER A 261 -8.72 -14.51 -8.20
N ALA A 262 -7.68 -15.32 -7.97
CA ALA A 262 -6.93 -16.00 -9.04
C ALA A 262 -7.72 -17.16 -9.70
N ALA A 263 -8.86 -17.53 -9.14
CA ALA A 263 -9.80 -18.55 -9.65
C ALA A 263 -9.14 -19.90 -9.97
N THR A 264 -9.03 -20.26 -11.26
CA THR A 264 -8.64 -21.62 -11.69
C THR A 264 -7.14 -21.88 -11.68
N LYS A 265 -6.31 -20.86 -11.85
CA LYS A 265 -4.84 -20.97 -11.91
C LYS A 265 -4.19 -20.11 -10.84
N VAL A 266 -4.13 -20.62 -9.64
CA VAL A 266 -3.46 -19.94 -8.53
C VAL A 266 -1.95 -19.90 -8.77
N PRO A 267 -1.33 -18.69 -8.86
CA PRO A 267 0.12 -18.53 -9.00
C PRO A 267 0.87 -19.09 -7.79
N GLU A 268 2.09 -19.58 -8.02
CA GLU A 268 2.91 -20.22 -6.98
C GLU A 268 3.32 -19.24 -5.87
N GLU A 269 3.57 -18.00 -6.24
CA GLU A 269 3.92 -16.92 -5.31
C GLU A 269 2.87 -16.72 -4.21
N ILE A 270 1.59 -16.98 -4.49
CA ILE A 270 0.54 -16.91 -3.48
C ILE A 270 0.72 -18.01 -2.43
N HIS A 271 1.05 -19.23 -2.85
CA HIS A 271 1.34 -20.33 -1.92
C HIS A 271 2.58 -20.04 -1.08
N ILE A 272 3.62 -19.47 -1.69
CA ILE A 272 4.83 -19.03 -0.97
C ILE A 272 4.50 -17.94 0.05
N GLY A 273 3.75 -16.92 -0.33
CA GLY A 273 3.32 -15.85 0.59
C GLY A 273 2.53 -16.40 1.79
N ARG A 274 1.58 -17.31 1.53
CA ARG A 274 0.82 -18.02 2.59
C ARG A 274 1.73 -18.84 3.49
N ALA A 275 2.67 -19.58 2.91
CA ALA A 275 3.63 -20.38 3.67
C ALA A 275 4.45 -19.50 4.62
N HIS A 276 4.97 -18.37 4.15
CA HIS A 276 5.73 -17.43 4.99
C HIS A 276 4.86 -16.81 6.11
N ALA A 277 3.62 -16.42 5.81
CA ALA A 277 2.71 -15.92 6.84
C ALA A 277 2.43 -17.00 7.91
N LEU A 278 2.22 -18.26 7.51
CA LEU A 278 2.02 -19.39 8.42
C LEU A 278 3.27 -19.71 9.25
N LEU A 279 4.48 -19.55 8.68
CA LEU A 279 5.73 -19.65 9.44
C LEU A 279 5.82 -18.57 10.52
N GLY A 280 5.47 -17.34 10.19
CA GLY A 280 5.41 -16.24 11.15
C GLY A 280 4.41 -16.50 12.29
N LEU A 281 3.31 -17.19 12.00
CA LEU A 281 2.30 -17.63 12.98
C LEU A 281 2.71 -18.92 13.72
N ARG A 282 3.88 -19.50 13.42
CA ARG A 282 4.35 -20.79 13.94
C ARG A 282 3.41 -21.97 13.63
N ASN A 283 2.57 -21.82 12.62
CA ASN A 283 1.72 -22.92 12.14
C ASN A 283 2.50 -23.77 11.12
N TYR A 284 3.49 -24.51 11.64
CA TYR A 284 4.42 -25.31 10.84
C TYR A 284 3.75 -26.39 9.98
N PRO A 285 2.71 -27.10 10.46
CA PRO A 285 2.02 -28.10 9.63
C PRO A 285 1.37 -27.48 8.39
N ALA A 286 0.66 -26.36 8.55
CA ALA A 286 0.01 -25.67 7.44
C ALA A 286 1.04 -25.04 6.49
N ALA A 287 2.12 -24.43 7.01
CA ALA A 287 3.20 -23.89 6.18
C ALA A 287 3.83 -24.97 5.29
N ARG A 288 4.09 -26.17 5.86
CA ARG A 288 4.61 -27.32 5.12
C ARG A 288 3.69 -27.72 3.96
N THR A 289 2.38 -27.78 4.20
CA THR A 289 1.38 -28.12 3.15
C THR A 289 1.43 -27.13 1.98
N GLU A 290 1.62 -25.82 2.25
CA GLU A 290 1.75 -24.83 1.19
C GLU A 290 3.04 -25.03 0.37
N PHE A 291 4.19 -25.29 1.00
CA PHE A 291 5.44 -25.58 0.29
C PHE A 291 5.35 -26.89 -0.51
N GLU A 292 4.73 -27.94 0.03
CA GLU A 292 4.48 -29.17 -0.72
C GLU A 292 3.59 -28.95 -1.94
N THR A 293 2.64 -28.01 -1.84
CA THR A 293 1.78 -27.64 -2.98
C THR A 293 2.60 -26.95 -4.08
N VAL A 294 3.54 -26.08 -3.73
CA VAL A 294 4.48 -25.47 -4.69
C VAL A 294 5.32 -26.55 -5.37
N LEU A 295 5.93 -27.45 -4.60
CA LEU A 295 6.78 -28.53 -5.15
C LEU A 295 6.02 -29.49 -6.05
N ARG A 296 4.75 -29.77 -5.75
CA ARG A 296 3.88 -30.63 -6.58
C ARG A 296 3.50 -29.96 -7.90
N LYS A 297 3.23 -28.63 -7.87
CA LYS A 297 2.86 -27.86 -9.07
C LYS A 297 4.07 -27.62 -9.98
N SER A 298 5.20 -27.25 -9.39
CA SER A 298 6.41 -26.84 -10.12
C SER A 298 7.67 -27.33 -9.41
N PRO A 299 8.00 -28.63 -9.58
CA PRO A 299 9.14 -29.22 -8.88
C PRO A 299 10.50 -28.60 -9.24
N ASN A 300 10.60 -27.90 -10.37
CA ASN A 300 11.79 -27.18 -10.82
C ASN A 300 11.53 -25.68 -11.05
N GLY A 301 10.44 -25.15 -10.48
CA GLY A 301 10.09 -23.75 -10.56
C GLY A 301 11.01 -22.85 -9.73
N PRO A 302 10.83 -21.53 -9.82
CA PRO A 302 11.72 -20.55 -9.18
C PRO A 302 11.74 -20.68 -7.64
N TYR A 303 10.66 -21.16 -7.04
CA TYR A 303 10.53 -21.33 -5.59
C TYR A 303 10.86 -22.76 -5.11
N ALA A 304 11.19 -23.69 -6.01
CA ALA A 304 11.36 -25.09 -5.65
C ALA A 304 12.55 -25.35 -4.71
N ALA A 305 13.65 -24.61 -4.87
CA ALA A 305 14.82 -24.74 -4.02
C ALA A 305 14.50 -24.31 -2.57
N GLU A 306 13.89 -23.14 -2.41
CA GLU A 306 13.44 -22.59 -1.13
C GLU A 306 12.43 -23.54 -0.46
N ALA A 307 11.39 -23.95 -1.19
CA ALA A 307 10.35 -24.84 -0.68
C ALA A 307 10.92 -26.18 -0.18
N ARG A 308 11.89 -26.79 -0.87
CA ARG A 308 12.57 -28.00 -0.40
C ARG A 308 13.35 -27.75 0.88
N GLN A 309 14.16 -26.69 0.91
CA GLN A 309 14.98 -26.37 2.07
C GLN A 309 14.14 -26.17 3.32
N ILE A 310 13.06 -25.38 3.20
CA ILE A 310 12.20 -25.07 4.36
C ILE A 310 11.41 -26.33 4.76
N SER A 311 10.91 -27.12 3.81
CA SER A 311 10.20 -28.37 4.13
C SER A 311 11.05 -29.34 4.95
N VAL A 312 12.34 -29.50 4.65
CA VAL A 312 13.26 -30.33 5.44
C VAL A 312 13.40 -29.79 6.88
N LEU A 313 13.53 -28.48 7.03
CA LEU A 313 13.61 -27.85 8.36
C LEU A 313 12.33 -28.05 9.16
N LEU A 314 11.17 -27.92 8.50
CA LEU A 314 9.87 -28.15 9.13
C LEU A 314 9.67 -29.60 9.55
N ASP A 315 10.12 -30.57 8.74
CA ASP A 315 10.09 -31.98 9.11
C ASP A 315 10.89 -32.27 10.37
N PHE A 316 12.04 -31.63 10.51
CA PHE A 316 12.87 -31.74 11.72
C PHE A 316 12.17 -31.11 12.94
N GLN A 317 11.54 -29.95 12.78
CA GLN A 317 10.81 -29.28 13.86
C GLN A 317 9.57 -30.07 14.30
N LEU A 318 8.83 -30.65 13.35
CA LEU A 318 7.63 -31.42 13.63
C LEU A 318 7.90 -32.79 14.27
N LYS A 319 9.10 -33.35 14.04
CA LYS A 319 9.56 -34.60 14.69
C LYS A 319 10.11 -34.38 16.10
N LYS A 320 10.41 -33.13 16.49
CA LYS A 320 10.93 -32.83 17.81
C LYS A 320 9.82 -33.05 18.86
N PRO A 321 10.00 -33.92 19.87
CA PRO A 321 8.98 -34.13 20.90
C PRO A 321 8.68 -32.80 21.60
N ALA A 322 7.41 -32.55 21.88
CA ALA A 322 6.99 -31.38 22.64
C ALA A 322 7.81 -31.27 23.93
N PRO A 323 8.27 -30.08 24.33
CA PRO A 323 8.94 -29.92 25.60
C PRO A 323 8.01 -30.44 26.69
N LYS A 324 8.54 -31.35 27.53
CA LYS A 324 7.77 -31.84 28.69
C LYS A 324 7.33 -30.63 29.50
N PRO A 325 6.06 -30.55 29.90
CA PRO A 325 5.60 -29.50 30.80
C PRO A 325 6.49 -29.52 32.05
N ASP A 326 7.01 -28.37 32.42
CA ASP A 326 7.85 -28.21 33.62
C ASP A 326 7.11 -28.76 34.84
N ALA A 327 7.61 -29.84 35.39
CA ALA A 327 7.07 -30.50 36.59
C ALA A 327 7.21 -29.63 37.86
N SER A 328 7.79 -28.44 37.74
CA SER A 328 8.01 -27.49 38.84
C SER A 328 6.79 -26.63 39.21
N ALA A 329 5.69 -26.67 38.43
CA ALA A 329 4.49 -25.89 38.71
C ALA A 329 3.41 -26.62 39.56
N GLN A 330 3.68 -27.84 39.98
CA GLN A 330 2.74 -28.60 40.86
C GLN A 330 3.30 -28.71 42.27
N GLY A 331 3.38 -27.63 43.03
CA GLY A 331 3.92 -27.67 44.35
C GLY A 331 3.68 -26.41 45.20
N SER A 332 2.45 -25.88 45.17
CA SER A 332 2.02 -24.94 46.22
C SER A 332 0.57 -25.21 46.58
N THR A 333 0.39 -26.22 47.42
CA THR A 333 -0.86 -26.37 48.20
C THR A 333 -1.01 -25.14 49.11
N PRO A 334 -2.13 -24.44 49.10
CA PRO A 334 -2.31 -23.33 50.01
C PRO A 334 -2.44 -23.90 51.47
N PRO A 335 -1.88 -23.19 52.48
CA PRO A 335 -2.00 -23.62 53.85
C PRO A 335 -3.46 -23.61 54.30
N ARG A 336 -3.87 -24.74 54.90
CA ARG A 336 -5.17 -24.92 55.56
C ARG A 336 -5.24 -23.94 56.70
N MET A 337 -6.18 -23.00 56.65
CA MET A 337 -6.58 -22.25 57.86
C MET A 337 -7.32 -23.19 58.77
N GLU A 338 -6.71 -23.51 59.90
CA GLU A 338 -7.43 -24.03 61.09
C GLU A 338 -8.03 -22.85 61.86
N GLN A 339 -9.18 -23.11 62.42
CA GLN A 339 -10.14 -22.21 63.06
C GLN A 339 -9.61 -21.42 64.26
#